data_640dea59463935a636c1bc0aa4df18f3
#
_entry.id   640dea59463935a636c1bc0aa4df18f3
#
_cell.length_a   1.000
_cell.length_b   1.000
_cell.length_c   1.000
_cell.angle_alpha   90.00
_cell.angle_beta   90.00
_cell.angle_gamma   90.00
#
_symmetry.space_group_name_H-M   'P 1'
#
loop_
_entity.id
_entity.type
_entity.pdbx_description
1 polymer ?
#
loop_
_entity_poly.entity_id
_entity_poly.type
_entity_poly.pdbx_seq_one_letter_code
_entity_poly.pdbx_strand_id
1 'polypeptide(L)'
;SVASWYIREVGAVGRIFCLTENGKIVLVLMYKPGAGKVVTEVPTGLVDKGESPKATAIRELYEETGYVVRPQDVQKLGVYEISPTGTEGKVHLFFVKGAIRKNDGQKNPHEEGTVELVSPATALRYARNGTIQAMGQVASVYIGLDHLGYFK
;
A
#
# COMPACT_ATOMS: atom_id res chain seq x y z
N SER A 1 16.65 15.75 -33.20
CA SER A 1 15.24 15.34 -33.11
C SER A 1 15.02 14.71 -31.74
N VAL A 2 14.16 15.30 -30.97
CA VAL A 2 13.73 14.70 -29.70
C VAL A 2 12.89 13.47 -30.04
N ALA A 3 13.36 12.28 -29.67
CA ALA A 3 12.55 11.07 -29.77
C ALA A 3 11.26 11.27 -28.99
N SER A 4 10.12 10.89 -29.56
CA SER A 4 8.84 10.90 -28.86
C SER A 4 8.89 9.87 -27.73
N TRP A 5 8.64 10.31 -26.49
CA TRP A 5 8.52 9.45 -25.34
C TRP A 5 7.06 9.01 -25.17
N TYR A 6 6.85 7.72 -25.01
CA TYR A 6 5.55 7.21 -24.56
C TYR A 6 5.47 7.34 -23.06
N ILE A 7 4.58 8.20 -22.57
CA ILE A 7 4.29 8.35 -21.13
C ILE A 7 2.95 7.67 -20.84
N ARG A 8 2.95 6.73 -19.91
CA ARG A 8 1.74 6.10 -19.42
C ARG A 8 1.17 6.91 -18.26
N GLU A 9 -0.03 7.41 -18.39
CA GLU A 9 -0.77 8.01 -17.28
C GLU A 9 -1.33 6.91 -16.37
N VAL A 10 -0.98 6.95 -15.10
CA VAL A 10 -1.47 6.01 -14.07
C VAL A 10 -2.34 6.73 -13.04
N GLY A 11 -2.18 8.05 -12.91
CA GLY A 11 -2.88 8.84 -11.91
C GLY A 11 -2.25 8.73 -10.51
N ALA A 12 -2.98 9.20 -9.52
CA ALA A 12 -2.54 9.14 -8.13
C ALA A 12 -2.91 7.79 -7.50
N VAL A 13 -2.05 7.33 -6.59
CA VAL A 13 -2.23 6.10 -5.81
C VAL A 13 -2.23 6.44 -4.32
N GLY A 14 -3.24 5.98 -3.59
CA GLY A 14 -3.27 5.98 -2.12
C GLY A 14 -2.72 4.65 -1.58
N ARG A 15 -1.72 4.70 -0.70
CA ARG A 15 -1.09 3.52 -0.10
C ARG A 15 -0.94 3.71 1.40
N ILE A 16 -1.19 2.66 2.18
CA ILE A 16 -1.16 2.76 3.64
C ILE A 16 -0.34 1.65 4.30
N PHE A 17 0.66 2.06 5.09
CA PHE A 17 1.35 1.16 6.02
C PHE A 17 0.58 1.16 7.34
N CYS A 18 -0.09 0.04 7.63
CA CYS A 18 -1.06 -0.07 8.69
C CYS A 18 -0.62 -1.08 9.75
N LEU A 19 -0.67 -0.67 11.02
CA LEU A 19 -0.55 -1.58 12.16
C LEU A 19 -1.92 -1.76 12.85
N THR A 20 -2.22 -3.01 13.19
CA THR A 20 -3.36 -3.35 14.03
C THR A 20 -3.16 -2.84 15.46
N GLU A 21 -4.20 -2.86 16.28
CA GLU A 21 -4.12 -2.58 17.73
C GLU A 21 -3.10 -3.48 18.45
N ASN A 22 -2.87 -4.70 17.95
CA ASN A 22 -1.90 -5.66 18.48
C ASN A 22 -0.49 -5.53 17.86
N GLY A 23 -0.22 -4.45 17.12
CA GLY A 23 1.10 -4.16 16.55
C GLY A 23 1.50 -5.04 15.37
N LYS A 24 0.55 -5.73 14.72
CA LYS A 24 0.79 -6.48 13.49
C LYS A 24 0.65 -5.58 12.27
N ILE A 25 1.52 -5.75 11.30
CA ILE A 25 1.43 -5.08 10.01
C ILE A 25 0.42 -5.81 9.13
N VAL A 26 -0.48 -5.05 8.52
CA VAL A 26 -1.51 -5.57 7.61
C VAL A 26 -0.95 -5.61 6.20
N LEU A 27 -0.87 -6.81 5.63
CA LEU A 27 -0.49 -7.07 4.26
C LEU A 27 -1.64 -7.75 3.51
N VAL A 28 -1.66 -7.61 2.20
CA VAL A 28 -2.58 -8.31 1.30
C VAL A 28 -1.79 -9.13 0.29
N LEU A 29 -2.26 -10.34 0.02
CA LEU A 29 -1.76 -11.21 -1.04
C LEU A 29 -2.79 -11.16 -2.17
N MET A 30 -2.40 -10.62 -3.31
CA MET A 30 -3.32 -10.38 -4.42
C MET A 30 -2.68 -10.75 -5.75
N TYR A 31 -3.46 -11.35 -6.66
CA TYR A 31 -3.00 -11.62 -8.01
C TYR A 31 -2.83 -10.31 -8.79
N LYS A 32 -1.66 -10.11 -9.38
CA LYS A 32 -1.38 -8.94 -10.22
C LYS A 32 -1.05 -9.40 -11.65
N PRO A 33 -1.90 -9.03 -12.62
CA PRO A 33 -1.71 -9.45 -14.02
C PRO A 33 -0.34 -9.07 -14.60
N GLY A 34 0.18 -7.89 -14.27
CA GLY A 34 1.50 -7.44 -14.71
C GLY A 34 2.67 -8.27 -14.16
N ALA A 35 2.48 -8.92 -13.02
CA ALA A 35 3.46 -9.85 -12.44
C ALA A 35 3.17 -11.31 -12.82
N GLY A 36 1.97 -11.62 -13.31
CA GLY A 36 1.52 -12.98 -13.64
C GLY A 36 1.38 -13.93 -12.43
N LYS A 37 1.28 -13.39 -11.21
CA LYS A 37 1.27 -14.17 -9.97
C LYS A 37 0.66 -13.40 -8.81
N VAL A 38 0.44 -14.10 -7.70
CA VAL A 38 0.09 -13.48 -6.41
C VAL A 38 1.33 -12.75 -5.87
N VAL A 39 1.14 -11.51 -5.45
CA VAL A 39 2.17 -10.67 -4.82
C VAL A 39 1.71 -10.22 -3.43
N THR A 40 2.67 -9.93 -2.57
CA THR A 40 2.43 -9.40 -1.22
C THR A 40 2.64 -7.90 -1.22
N GLU A 41 1.65 -7.16 -0.72
CA GLU A 41 1.62 -5.69 -0.75
C GLU A 41 1.07 -5.12 0.58
N VAL A 42 1.38 -3.85 0.87
CA VAL A 42 0.54 -3.06 1.78
C VAL A 42 -0.71 -2.59 1.02
N PRO A 43 -1.85 -2.35 1.69
CA PRO A 43 -3.09 -1.92 1.03
C PRO A 43 -2.88 -0.69 0.15
N THR A 44 -3.39 -0.76 -1.09
CA THR A 44 -3.05 0.21 -2.14
C THR A 44 -4.14 0.26 -3.21
N GLY A 45 -4.60 1.46 -3.57
CA GLY A 45 -5.52 1.64 -4.69
C GLY A 45 -5.34 2.93 -5.46
N LEU A 46 -5.94 2.97 -6.65
CA LEU A 46 -6.01 4.17 -7.47
C LEU A 46 -6.99 5.18 -6.87
N VAL A 47 -6.63 6.45 -6.96
CA VAL A 47 -7.47 7.54 -6.49
C VAL A 47 -8.61 7.75 -7.49
N ASP A 48 -9.84 7.59 -7.03
CA ASP A 48 -11.03 7.82 -7.83
C ASP A 48 -11.26 9.33 -8.08
N LYS A 49 -12.02 9.64 -9.13
CA LYS A 49 -12.35 11.03 -9.46
C LYS A 49 -13.08 11.71 -8.30
N GLY A 50 -12.52 12.78 -7.78
CA GLY A 50 -13.08 13.55 -6.67
C GLY A 50 -12.69 13.01 -5.28
N GLU A 51 -11.95 11.92 -5.20
CA GLU A 51 -11.42 11.38 -3.95
C GLU A 51 -10.05 11.98 -3.61
N SER A 52 -9.73 12.09 -2.33
CA SER A 52 -8.37 12.44 -1.93
C SER A 52 -7.52 11.17 -1.77
N PRO A 53 -6.20 11.24 -2.00
CA PRO A 53 -5.32 10.08 -1.80
C PRO A 53 -5.40 9.46 -0.40
N LYS A 54 -5.67 10.27 0.62
CA LYS A 54 -5.87 9.81 2.00
C LYS A 54 -7.18 9.02 2.15
N ALA A 55 -8.27 9.52 1.55
CA ALA A 55 -9.56 8.84 1.56
C ALA A 55 -9.45 7.49 0.84
N THR A 56 -8.79 7.48 -0.34
CA THR A 56 -8.49 6.25 -1.09
C THR A 56 -7.74 5.24 -0.22
N ALA A 57 -6.65 5.63 0.43
CA ALA A 57 -5.86 4.73 1.25
C ALA A 57 -6.67 4.11 2.40
N ILE A 58 -7.58 4.87 3.01
CA ILE A 58 -8.49 4.39 4.07
C ILE A 58 -9.56 3.45 3.48
N ARG A 59 -10.15 3.80 2.34
CA ARG A 59 -11.15 2.97 1.65
C ARG A 59 -10.54 1.62 1.24
N GLU A 60 -9.39 1.62 0.59
CA GLU A 60 -8.71 0.40 0.15
C GLU A 60 -8.30 -0.49 1.34
N LEU A 61 -7.81 0.10 2.44
CA LEU A 61 -7.54 -0.65 3.66
C LEU A 61 -8.80 -1.42 4.10
N TYR A 62 -9.96 -0.76 4.11
CA TYR A 62 -11.21 -1.41 4.50
C TYR A 62 -11.67 -2.45 3.47
N GLU A 63 -11.71 -2.11 2.19
CA GLU A 63 -12.21 -2.98 1.12
C GLU A 63 -11.37 -4.26 1.00
N GLU A 64 -10.04 -4.13 1.01
CA GLU A 64 -9.13 -5.26 0.86
C GLU A 64 -9.01 -6.12 2.13
N THR A 65 -9.17 -5.52 3.32
CA THR A 65 -8.77 -6.18 4.57
C THR A 65 -9.83 -6.24 5.67
N GLY A 66 -10.86 -5.41 5.60
CA GLY A 66 -11.86 -5.24 6.65
C GLY A 66 -11.38 -4.44 7.87
N TYR A 67 -10.16 -3.91 7.85
CA TYR A 67 -9.65 -3.03 8.90
C TYR A 67 -10.14 -1.61 8.75
N VAL A 68 -10.53 -1.01 9.87
CA VAL A 68 -10.99 0.39 9.95
C VAL A 68 -10.08 1.21 10.83
N VAL A 69 -9.94 2.48 10.47
CA VAL A 69 -9.15 3.48 11.18
C VAL A 69 -9.89 4.81 11.23
N ARG A 70 -9.58 5.65 12.20
CA ARG A 70 -10.10 7.01 12.22
C ARG A 70 -9.26 7.89 11.28
N PRO A 71 -9.86 8.70 10.40
CA PRO A 71 -9.10 9.53 9.44
C PRO A 71 -8.09 10.47 10.08
N GLN A 72 -8.39 10.99 11.29
CA GLN A 72 -7.46 11.86 12.02
C GLN A 72 -6.18 11.16 12.49
N ASP A 73 -6.19 9.83 12.64
CA ASP A 73 -5.02 9.06 13.08
C ASP A 73 -4.09 8.70 11.91
N VAL A 74 -4.56 8.90 10.68
CA VAL A 74 -3.79 8.59 9.46
C VAL A 74 -2.84 9.74 9.14
N GLN A 75 -1.54 9.44 9.18
CA GLN A 75 -0.45 10.38 8.93
C GLN A 75 0.11 10.23 7.53
N LYS A 76 0.42 11.33 6.85
CA LYS A 76 1.09 11.31 5.56
C LYS A 76 2.60 11.14 5.76
N LEU A 77 3.20 10.15 5.11
CA LEU A 77 4.66 9.91 5.13
C LEU A 77 5.38 10.59 3.97
N GLY A 78 4.75 10.63 2.80
CA GLY A 78 5.37 11.25 1.63
C GLY A 78 4.57 11.07 0.34
N VAL A 79 5.12 11.65 -0.73
CA VAL A 79 4.64 11.50 -2.10
C VAL A 79 5.83 11.13 -2.98
N TYR A 80 5.70 10.09 -3.78
CA TYR A 80 6.77 9.50 -4.57
C TYR A 80 6.32 9.27 -6.00
N GLU A 81 7.22 9.45 -6.96
CA GLU A 81 6.98 9.09 -8.36
C GLU A 81 6.90 7.55 -8.50
N ILE A 82 6.03 7.05 -9.37
CA ILE A 82 5.91 5.61 -9.63
C ILE A 82 7.09 5.14 -10.48
N SER A 83 7.31 5.81 -11.60
CA SER A 83 8.41 5.51 -12.52
C SER A 83 8.67 6.74 -13.38
N PRO A 84 9.56 7.66 -12.97
CA PRO A 84 9.68 8.99 -13.57
C PRO A 84 10.15 8.97 -15.03
N THR A 85 10.67 7.86 -15.53
CA THR A 85 11.13 7.74 -16.91
C THR A 85 9.99 7.54 -17.93
N GLY A 86 8.92 6.88 -17.54
CA GLY A 86 7.89 6.47 -18.50
C GLY A 86 6.45 6.43 -17.96
N THR A 87 6.25 6.89 -16.73
CA THR A 87 4.93 6.87 -16.09
C THR A 87 4.65 8.19 -15.41
N GLU A 88 3.53 8.81 -15.75
CA GLU A 88 2.98 9.92 -14.98
C GLU A 88 2.05 9.34 -13.91
N GLY A 89 2.46 9.45 -12.66
CA GLY A 89 1.68 8.97 -11.52
C GLY A 89 2.46 9.05 -10.23
N LYS A 90 1.74 9.28 -9.13
CA LYS A 90 2.32 9.48 -7.80
C LYS A 90 1.72 8.55 -6.77
N VAL A 91 2.57 8.01 -5.91
CA VAL A 91 2.16 7.27 -4.72
C VAL A 91 2.15 8.21 -3.53
N HIS A 92 1.00 8.36 -2.91
CA HIS A 92 0.82 9.03 -1.63
C HIS A 92 0.85 7.96 -0.52
N LEU A 93 1.93 7.93 0.25
CA LEU A 93 2.13 6.96 1.31
C LEU A 93 1.64 7.52 2.65
N PHE A 94 0.85 6.71 3.35
CA PHE A 94 0.28 7.01 4.67
C PHE A 94 0.70 5.96 5.69
N PHE A 95 0.57 6.33 6.96
CA PHE A 95 0.85 5.50 8.13
C PHE A 95 -0.31 5.59 9.11
N VAL A 96 -0.64 4.46 9.75
CA VAL A 96 -1.61 4.43 10.84
C VAL A 96 -1.31 3.29 11.83
N LYS A 97 -1.63 3.53 13.09
CA LYS A 97 -1.63 2.52 14.16
C LYS A 97 -3.02 2.32 14.74
N GLY A 98 -3.25 1.15 15.33
CA GLY A 98 -4.46 0.89 16.09
C GLY A 98 -5.65 0.53 15.22
N ALA A 99 -5.41 0.00 14.01
CA ALA A 99 -6.49 -0.49 13.16
C ALA A 99 -7.22 -1.67 13.78
N ILE A 100 -8.55 -1.65 13.70
CA ILE A 100 -9.44 -2.66 14.26
C ILE A 100 -10.15 -3.38 13.12
N ARG A 101 -10.17 -4.71 13.13
CA ARG A 101 -10.90 -5.48 12.13
C ARG A 101 -12.39 -5.45 12.42
N LYS A 102 -13.18 -5.05 11.44
CA LYS A 102 -14.62 -4.94 11.56
C LYS A 102 -15.36 -6.11 10.90
N ASN A 103 -14.85 -6.59 9.76
CA ASN A 103 -15.39 -7.71 8.97
C ASN A 103 -14.33 -8.20 7.98
N ASP A 104 -14.73 -8.92 6.92
CA ASP A 104 -13.81 -9.41 5.90
C ASP A 104 -13.55 -8.40 4.75
N GLY A 105 -14.02 -7.16 4.91
CA GLY A 105 -13.91 -6.13 3.88
C GLY A 105 -15.04 -6.23 2.84
N GLN A 106 -14.97 -5.36 1.85
CA GLN A 106 -15.87 -5.36 0.68
C GLN A 106 -15.03 -5.68 -0.56
N LYS A 107 -14.65 -6.95 -0.69
CA LYS A 107 -13.84 -7.38 -1.82
C LYS A 107 -14.60 -7.24 -3.13
N ASN A 108 -13.96 -6.58 -4.10
CA ASN A 108 -14.43 -6.63 -5.48
C ASN A 108 -14.36 -8.09 -5.96
N PRO A 109 -15.39 -8.65 -6.64
CA PRO A 109 -15.36 -10.01 -7.16
C PRO A 109 -14.16 -10.34 -8.07
N HIS A 110 -13.49 -9.32 -8.60
CA HIS A 110 -12.31 -9.45 -9.44
C HIS A 110 -10.97 -9.29 -8.66
N GLU A 111 -11.03 -9.00 -7.36
CA GLU A 111 -9.88 -8.75 -6.49
C GLU A 111 -9.89 -9.71 -5.29
N GLU A 112 -9.78 -11.02 -5.58
CA GLU A 112 -9.64 -12.03 -4.53
C GLU A 112 -8.25 -11.90 -3.89
N GLY A 113 -8.20 -11.20 -2.75
CA GLY A 113 -7.00 -11.06 -1.93
C GLY A 113 -7.13 -11.79 -0.60
N THR A 114 -6.01 -12.24 -0.04
CA THR A 114 -5.91 -12.79 1.31
C THR A 114 -5.16 -11.82 2.21
N VAL A 115 -5.68 -11.60 3.42
CA VAL A 115 -5.02 -10.76 4.43
C VAL A 115 -3.99 -11.58 5.19
N GLU A 116 -2.79 -11.04 5.33
CA GLU A 116 -1.72 -11.60 6.17
C GLU A 116 -1.31 -10.58 7.24
N LEU A 117 -1.27 -11.02 8.49
CA LEU A 117 -0.83 -10.20 9.62
C LEU A 117 0.56 -10.64 10.06
N VAL A 118 1.55 -9.76 9.91
CA VAL A 118 2.94 -10.07 10.21
C VAL A 118 3.53 -9.16 11.28
N SER A 119 4.59 -9.64 11.93
CA SER A 119 5.38 -8.77 12.82
C SER A 119 6.21 -7.78 12.00
N PRO A 120 6.65 -6.64 12.60
CA PRO A 120 7.61 -5.73 11.96
C PRO A 120 8.87 -6.43 11.43
N ALA A 121 9.43 -7.37 12.20
CA ALA A 121 10.58 -8.18 11.80
C ALA A 121 10.29 -9.04 10.55
N THR A 122 9.10 -9.64 10.48
CA THR A 122 8.69 -10.43 9.32
C THR A 122 8.47 -9.56 8.09
N ALA A 123 7.83 -8.39 8.25
CA ALA A 123 7.66 -7.44 7.14
C ALA A 123 9.01 -6.99 6.56
N LEU A 124 9.99 -6.67 7.44
CA LEU A 124 11.34 -6.34 7.01
C LEU A 124 12.01 -7.51 6.28
N ARG A 125 11.86 -8.73 6.80
CA ARG A 125 12.37 -9.93 6.12
C ARG A 125 11.73 -10.11 4.73
N TYR A 126 10.44 -9.90 4.60
CA TYR A 126 9.71 -9.99 3.32
C TYR A 126 10.20 -8.95 2.31
N ALA A 127 10.49 -7.72 2.77
CA ALA A 127 11.07 -6.68 1.93
C ALA A 127 12.50 -7.00 1.47
N ARG A 128 13.30 -7.70 2.32
CA ARG A 128 14.70 -8.06 2.02
C ARG A 128 14.85 -9.27 1.12
N ASN A 129 13.98 -10.27 1.27
CA ASN A 129 14.13 -11.56 0.59
C ASN A 129 13.32 -11.70 -0.71
N GLY A 130 12.62 -10.63 -1.15
CA GLY A 130 11.84 -10.63 -2.37
C GLY A 130 10.45 -11.25 -2.24
N THR A 131 9.95 -11.55 -1.04
CA THR A 131 8.54 -11.91 -0.82
C THR A 131 7.64 -10.72 -1.21
N ILE A 132 8.00 -9.51 -0.80
CA ILE A 132 7.45 -8.26 -1.36
C ILE A 132 8.33 -7.89 -2.56
N GLN A 133 7.76 -7.93 -3.77
CA GLN A 133 8.53 -7.89 -5.01
C GLN A 133 8.54 -6.54 -5.72
N ALA A 134 7.48 -5.75 -5.58
CA ALA A 134 7.41 -4.43 -6.19
C ALA A 134 8.25 -3.43 -5.39
N MET A 135 9.22 -2.79 -6.03
CA MET A 135 10.16 -1.86 -5.36
C MET A 135 9.44 -0.75 -4.59
N GLY A 136 8.35 -0.19 -5.14
CA GLY A 136 7.56 0.80 -4.42
C GLY A 136 6.89 0.25 -3.15
N GLN A 137 6.55 -1.03 -3.10
CA GLN A 137 6.03 -1.70 -1.91
C GLN A 137 7.15 -1.97 -0.90
N VAL A 138 8.32 -2.41 -1.35
CA VAL A 138 9.52 -2.55 -0.53
C VAL A 138 9.86 -1.23 0.16
N ALA A 139 9.93 -0.13 -0.63
CA ALA A 139 10.17 1.21 -0.09
C ALA A 139 9.12 1.62 0.95
N SER A 140 7.84 1.32 0.70
CA SER A 140 6.75 1.63 1.63
C SER A 140 6.90 0.92 2.98
N VAL A 141 7.35 -0.34 2.97
CA VAL A 141 7.65 -1.10 4.21
C VAL A 141 8.82 -0.48 4.96
N TYR A 142 9.93 -0.15 4.29
CA TYR A 142 11.08 0.48 4.94
C TYR A 142 10.73 1.85 5.54
N ILE A 143 10.02 2.70 4.81
CA ILE A 143 9.61 4.02 5.28
C ILE A 143 8.64 3.90 6.45
N GLY A 144 7.67 2.98 6.38
CA GLY A 144 6.73 2.71 7.46
C GLY A 144 7.42 2.20 8.73
N LEU A 145 8.38 1.28 8.60
CA LEU A 145 9.17 0.76 9.72
C LEU A 145 10.08 1.83 10.34
N ASP A 146 10.69 2.69 9.51
CA ASP A 146 11.48 3.82 10.01
C ASP A 146 10.62 4.80 10.80
N HIS A 147 9.45 5.16 10.27
CA HIS A 147 8.47 6.01 10.97
C HIS A 147 7.99 5.39 12.29
N LEU A 148 7.85 4.06 12.34
CA LEU A 148 7.55 3.31 13.56
C LEU A 148 8.69 3.37 14.59
N GLY A 149 9.90 3.78 14.20
CA GLY A 149 11.10 3.79 15.05
C GLY A 149 11.81 2.44 15.13
N TYR A 150 11.53 1.54 14.19
CA TYR A 150 12.07 0.18 14.21
C TYR A 150 13.61 0.10 14.06
N PHE A 151 14.22 1.10 13.43
CA PHE A 151 15.66 1.17 13.18
C PHE A 151 16.43 2.06 14.18
N LYS A 152 15.77 2.57 15.20
CA LYS A 152 16.35 3.43 16.25
C LYS A 152 16.79 2.65 17.46
#